data_4068dd6858358908324d999d2e137a57
#
_entry.id   4068dd6858358908324d999d2e137a57
#
_cell.length_a   1.000
_cell.length_b   1.000
_cell.length_c   1.000
_cell.angle_alpha   90.00
_cell.angle_beta   90.00
_cell.angle_gamma   90.00
#
_symmetry.space_group_name_H-M   'P 1'
#
loop_
_entity.id
_entity.type
_entity.pdbx_description
1 polymer ?
#
loop_
_entity_poly.entity_id
_entity_poly.type
_entity_poly.pdbx_seq_one_letter_code
_entity_poly.pdbx_strand_id
1 'polypeptide(L)'
;VDIRSVRYFIETVRLKSFTQAAERLNVTQSTVSKMVRLLEQEVGEPLLIREGRNLALTDTGVVVFARGEQMLATLDLLKRDVEDTKLLRRGTLRIGIPPMVNVLFTGVLKRFRERHKDIELVLSEGTGQEIEREVAAGHLDIGLSVLPTDPMLDLRSQGVARYPVWVVAAEGTFPKHHTTLPVKVLHRMPMVSLSDEFALTRRIRQAFSEVMVRDDKTPTVRKMPVSPTIVARSKQWDWVAAMASAGIGVALLPEPFLNRLSDLPSQSVLLTEPAVFWEVAHVWSGDYLSRAAIAWLEISKEMLGVW
;
A
#
# COMPACT_ATOMS: atom_id res chain seq x y z
N VAL A 1 -24.37 -9.08 20.38
CA VAL A 1 -24.21 -9.00 18.92
C VAL A 1 -23.84 -10.39 18.39
N ASP A 2 -24.70 -10.98 17.54
CA ASP A 2 -24.39 -12.26 16.89
C ASP A 2 -23.44 -12.02 15.69
N ILE A 3 -22.34 -12.76 15.65
CA ILE A 3 -21.34 -12.69 14.57
C ILE A 3 -21.99 -12.95 13.20
N ARG A 4 -23.02 -13.79 13.11
CA ARG A 4 -23.75 -14.05 11.88
C ARG A 4 -24.51 -12.82 11.39
N SER A 5 -25.14 -12.07 12.32
CA SER A 5 -25.86 -10.83 11.97
C SER A 5 -24.91 -9.78 11.42
N VAL A 6 -23.72 -9.62 12.02
CA VAL A 6 -22.68 -8.73 11.53
C VAL A 6 -22.19 -9.15 10.14
N ARG A 7 -21.94 -10.44 9.92
CA ARG A 7 -21.51 -10.94 8.60
C ARG A 7 -22.56 -10.66 7.53
N TYR A 8 -23.84 -10.90 7.82
CA TYR A 8 -24.93 -10.67 6.87
C TYR A 8 -25.10 -9.19 6.54
N PHE A 9 -24.94 -8.32 7.53
CA PHE A 9 -24.91 -6.87 7.33
C PHE A 9 -23.76 -6.45 6.41
N ILE A 10 -22.52 -6.86 6.71
CA ILE A 10 -21.33 -6.51 5.93
C ILE A 10 -21.44 -6.96 4.47
N GLU A 11 -21.85 -8.22 4.21
CA GLU A 11 -22.04 -8.71 2.84
C GLU A 11 -23.17 -7.95 2.12
N THR A 12 -24.23 -7.57 2.83
CA THR A 12 -25.31 -6.74 2.24
C THR A 12 -24.80 -5.36 1.82
N VAL A 13 -23.95 -4.75 2.63
CA VAL A 13 -23.33 -3.44 2.33
C VAL A 13 -22.36 -3.55 1.14
N ARG A 14 -21.47 -4.53 1.15
CA ARG A 14 -20.49 -4.76 0.08
C ARG A 14 -21.14 -4.97 -1.29
N LEU A 15 -22.20 -5.78 -1.32
CA LEU A 15 -22.90 -6.10 -2.55
C LEU A 15 -24.02 -5.11 -2.88
N LYS A 16 -24.31 -4.17 -1.98
CA LYS A 16 -25.43 -3.20 -2.08
C LYS A 16 -26.78 -3.88 -2.41
N SER A 17 -26.94 -5.17 -2.02
CA SER A 17 -28.08 -6.01 -2.38
C SER A 17 -28.30 -7.14 -1.38
N PHE A 18 -29.49 -7.21 -0.80
CA PHE A 18 -29.90 -8.31 0.07
C PHE A 18 -29.98 -9.65 -0.69
N THR A 19 -30.36 -9.62 -1.96
CA THR A 19 -30.48 -10.83 -2.79
C THR A 19 -29.10 -11.40 -3.11
N GLN A 20 -28.18 -10.57 -3.58
CA GLN A 20 -26.81 -11.03 -3.88
C GLN A 20 -26.06 -11.47 -2.61
N ALA A 21 -26.30 -10.80 -1.48
CA ALA A 21 -25.75 -11.22 -0.19
C ALA A 21 -26.30 -12.61 0.21
N ALA A 22 -27.56 -12.86 0.00
CA ALA A 22 -28.19 -14.15 0.28
C ALA A 22 -27.59 -15.27 -0.58
N GLU A 23 -27.43 -15.02 -1.88
CA GLU A 23 -26.78 -15.96 -2.82
C GLU A 23 -25.36 -16.28 -2.39
N ARG A 24 -24.55 -15.23 -2.09
CA ARG A 24 -23.16 -15.40 -1.64
C ARG A 24 -23.04 -16.14 -0.32
N LEU A 25 -24.00 -15.97 0.58
CA LEU A 25 -24.03 -16.62 1.89
C LEU A 25 -24.75 -17.99 1.87
N ASN A 26 -25.26 -18.44 0.71
CA ASN A 26 -26.04 -19.66 0.53
C ASN A 26 -27.25 -19.76 1.48
N VAL A 27 -27.99 -18.66 1.60
CA VAL A 27 -29.20 -18.56 2.42
C VAL A 27 -30.32 -17.85 1.66
N THR A 28 -31.51 -17.77 2.25
CA THR A 28 -32.62 -17.00 1.66
C THR A 28 -32.49 -15.52 1.93
N GLN A 29 -32.99 -14.66 1.05
CA GLN A 29 -33.03 -13.21 1.22
C GLN A 29 -33.79 -12.81 2.49
N SER A 30 -34.85 -13.53 2.86
CA SER A 30 -35.59 -13.31 4.10
C SER A 30 -34.71 -13.54 5.35
N THR A 31 -33.80 -14.53 5.30
CA THR A 31 -32.84 -14.80 6.37
C THR A 31 -31.88 -13.63 6.54
N VAL A 32 -31.28 -13.14 5.43
CA VAL A 32 -30.37 -11.97 5.47
C VAL A 32 -31.11 -10.76 6.03
N SER A 33 -32.31 -10.45 5.52
CA SER A 33 -33.12 -9.31 5.99
C SER A 33 -33.46 -9.41 7.48
N LYS A 34 -33.80 -10.60 7.97
CA LYS A 34 -34.07 -10.86 9.39
C LYS A 34 -32.82 -10.62 10.25
N MET A 35 -31.66 -11.13 9.80
CA MET A 35 -30.42 -11.00 10.57
C MET A 35 -29.92 -9.56 10.66
N VAL A 36 -30.06 -8.79 9.56
CA VAL A 36 -29.74 -7.35 9.56
C VAL A 36 -30.66 -6.61 10.52
N ARG A 37 -31.97 -6.87 10.51
CA ARG A 37 -32.93 -6.26 11.46
C ARG A 37 -32.60 -6.61 12.92
N LEU A 38 -32.19 -7.83 13.21
CA LEU A 38 -31.77 -8.22 14.54
C LEU A 38 -30.54 -7.42 14.99
N LEU A 39 -29.58 -7.19 14.10
CA LEU A 39 -28.43 -6.35 14.40
C LEU A 39 -28.83 -4.91 14.69
N GLU A 40 -29.73 -4.33 13.87
CA GLU A 40 -30.28 -2.99 14.08
C GLU A 40 -31.03 -2.88 15.43
N GLN A 41 -31.80 -3.90 15.81
CA GLN A 41 -32.47 -3.96 17.12
C GLN A 41 -31.48 -4.03 18.28
N GLU A 42 -30.42 -4.81 18.15
CA GLU A 42 -29.37 -4.91 19.18
C GLU A 42 -28.54 -3.63 19.31
N VAL A 43 -28.29 -2.94 18.20
CA VAL A 43 -27.59 -1.63 18.19
C VAL A 43 -28.52 -0.50 18.66
N GLY A 44 -29.81 -0.67 18.48
CA GLY A 44 -30.82 0.33 18.85
C GLY A 44 -31.10 1.39 17.78
N GLU A 45 -30.43 1.31 16.63
CA GLU A 45 -30.57 2.27 15.53
C GLU A 45 -30.56 1.57 14.17
N PRO A 46 -31.21 2.16 13.14
CA PRO A 46 -31.05 1.69 11.77
C PRO A 46 -29.61 1.83 11.29
N LEU A 47 -29.11 0.80 10.62
CA LEU A 47 -27.76 0.80 10.02
C LEU A 47 -27.80 1.06 8.51
N LEU A 48 -28.96 0.79 7.89
CA LEU A 48 -29.19 0.92 6.45
C LEU A 48 -30.37 1.84 6.18
N ILE A 49 -30.21 2.67 5.16
CA ILE A 49 -31.28 3.50 4.58
C ILE A 49 -31.48 3.12 3.11
N ARG A 50 -32.73 3.20 2.64
CA ARG A 50 -33.08 3.00 1.24
C ARG A 50 -33.27 4.34 0.56
N GLU A 51 -32.40 4.69 -0.36
CA GLU A 51 -32.54 5.85 -1.24
C GLU A 51 -33.01 5.38 -2.63
N GLY A 52 -34.31 5.28 -2.80
CA GLY A 52 -34.90 4.72 -4.02
C GLY A 52 -34.56 3.24 -4.21
N ARG A 53 -33.75 2.94 -5.23
CA ARG A 53 -33.22 1.58 -5.51
C ARG A 53 -31.85 1.32 -4.85
N ASN A 54 -31.25 2.34 -4.26
CA ASN A 54 -29.92 2.22 -3.67
C ASN A 54 -30.01 1.93 -2.17
N LEU A 55 -29.02 1.17 -1.70
CA LEU A 55 -28.82 0.90 -0.29
C LEU A 55 -27.64 1.75 0.18
N ALA A 56 -27.83 2.56 1.21
CA ALA A 56 -26.81 3.41 1.81
C ALA A 56 -26.66 3.11 3.32
N LEU A 57 -25.52 3.44 3.88
CA LEU A 57 -25.27 3.34 5.32
C LEU A 57 -25.77 4.61 6.04
N THR A 58 -26.29 4.44 7.25
CA THR A 58 -26.43 5.53 8.22
C THR A 58 -25.07 5.88 8.83
N ASP A 59 -24.93 6.97 9.58
CA ASP A 59 -23.70 7.29 10.32
C ASP A 59 -23.32 6.17 11.29
N THR A 60 -24.28 5.62 12.03
CA THR A 60 -24.10 4.45 12.88
C THR A 60 -23.75 3.21 12.04
N GLY A 61 -24.35 3.07 10.87
CA GLY A 61 -24.03 2.00 9.91
C GLY A 61 -22.58 2.03 9.45
N VAL A 62 -22.01 3.21 9.21
CA VAL A 62 -20.58 3.35 8.86
C VAL A 62 -19.68 2.85 9.97
N VAL A 63 -19.95 3.22 11.22
CA VAL A 63 -19.19 2.77 12.39
C VAL A 63 -19.30 1.25 12.56
N VAL A 64 -20.52 0.71 12.49
CA VAL A 64 -20.78 -0.74 12.65
C VAL A 64 -20.15 -1.53 11.50
N PHE A 65 -20.15 -1.00 10.28
CA PHE A 65 -19.50 -1.63 9.14
C PHE A 65 -17.98 -1.73 9.37
N ALA A 66 -17.32 -0.62 9.69
CA ALA A 66 -15.86 -0.60 9.90
C ALA A 66 -15.42 -1.53 11.06
N ARG A 67 -16.12 -1.48 12.20
CA ARG A 67 -15.81 -2.34 13.36
C ARG A 67 -16.22 -3.80 13.13
N GLY A 68 -17.28 -4.04 12.41
CA GLY A 68 -17.72 -5.36 12.01
C GLY A 68 -16.74 -6.07 11.10
N GLU A 69 -16.12 -5.36 10.15
CA GLU A 69 -15.04 -5.90 9.30
C GLU A 69 -13.84 -6.33 10.16
N GLN A 70 -13.41 -5.49 11.11
CA GLN A 70 -12.34 -5.84 12.04
C GLN A 70 -12.66 -7.07 12.88
N MET A 71 -13.90 -7.17 13.37
CA MET A 71 -14.36 -8.32 14.17
C MET A 71 -14.37 -9.62 13.36
N LEU A 72 -14.87 -9.60 12.13
CA LEU A 72 -14.87 -10.78 11.26
C LEU A 72 -13.43 -11.22 10.90
N ALA A 73 -12.55 -10.26 10.66
CA ALA A 73 -11.14 -10.54 10.42
C ALA A 73 -10.47 -11.21 11.63
N THR A 74 -10.75 -10.71 12.86
CA THR A 74 -10.24 -11.32 14.09
C THR A 74 -10.76 -12.74 14.28
N LEU A 75 -12.02 -13.01 13.93
CA LEU A 75 -12.57 -14.36 13.96
C LEU A 75 -11.89 -15.30 12.97
N ASP A 76 -11.58 -14.82 11.79
CA ASP A 76 -10.88 -15.62 10.79
C ASP A 76 -9.42 -15.87 11.19
N LEU A 77 -8.76 -14.91 11.86
CA LEU A 77 -7.46 -15.12 12.51
C LEU A 77 -7.56 -16.21 13.58
N LEU A 78 -8.52 -16.14 14.49
CA LEU A 78 -8.72 -17.16 15.53
C LEU A 78 -8.88 -18.57 14.94
N LYS A 79 -9.64 -18.71 13.87
CA LYS A 79 -9.79 -20.01 13.18
C LYS A 79 -8.47 -20.51 12.62
N ARG A 80 -7.70 -19.63 12.00
CA ARG A 80 -6.36 -19.94 11.45
C ARG A 80 -5.40 -20.36 12.57
N ASP A 81 -5.36 -19.61 13.67
CA ASP A 81 -4.50 -19.90 14.81
C ASP A 81 -4.80 -21.28 15.41
N VAL A 82 -6.09 -21.64 15.49
CA VAL A 82 -6.52 -22.97 15.91
C VAL A 82 -6.11 -24.05 14.92
N GLU A 83 -6.20 -23.77 13.62
CA GLU A 83 -5.72 -24.68 12.56
C GLU A 83 -4.21 -24.80 12.54
N ASP A 84 -3.48 -23.70 12.66
CA ASP A 84 -2.01 -23.67 12.75
C ASP A 84 -1.50 -24.43 13.97
N THR A 85 -2.23 -24.39 15.09
CA THR A 85 -1.90 -25.19 16.30
C THR A 85 -2.12 -26.67 16.08
N LYS A 86 -3.09 -27.06 15.23
CA LYS A 86 -3.41 -28.46 14.91
C LYS A 86 -2.53 -29.04 13.80
N LEU A 87 -2.00 -28.20 12.89
CA LEU A 87 -1.37 -28.64 11.63
C LEU A 87 -0.01 -27.95 11.39
N LEU A 88 0.99 -28.29 12.16
CA LEU A 88 2.41 -27.94 11.87
C LEU A 88 2.89 -28.34 10.46
N ARG A 89 2.03 -28.85 9.59
CA ARG A 89 2.38 -29.42 8.30
C ARG A 89 1.67 -28.84 7.09
N ARG A 90 0.66 -27.99 7.23
CA ARG A 90 -0.02 -27.33 6.10
C ARG A 90 -0.59 -26.00 6.59
N GLY A 91 -0.21 -24.95 5.93
CA GLY A 91 -0.71 -23.61 6.24
C GLY A 91 -0.67 -22.72 5.01
N THR A 92 -1.33 -21.58 5.07
CA THR A 92 -1.31 -20.55 4.03
C THR A 92 -0.70 -19.31 4.63
N LEU A 93 0.23 -18.66 3.93
CA LEU A 93 0.75 -17.34 4.24
C LEU A 93 0.27 -16.35 3.17
N ARG A 94 -0.54 -15.38 3.58
CA ARG A 94 -1.07 -14.32 2.71
C ARG A 94 -0.22 -13.08 2.84
N ILE A 95 0.41 -12.70 1.73
CA ILE A 95 1.37 -11.59 1.71
C ILE A 95 0.87 -10.53 0.73
N GLY A 96 0.76 -9.29 1.19
CA GLY A 96 0.56 -8.13 0.33
C GLY A 96 1.89 -7.62 -0.21
N ILE A 97 2.00 -7.48 -1.54
CA ILE A 97 3.24 -7.02 -2.20
C ILE A 97 2.90 -5.85 -3.13
N PRO A 98 3.41 -4.63 -2.84
CA PRO A 98 3.22 -3.51 -3.76
C PRO A 98 3.97 -3.76 -5.07
N PRO A 99 3.49 -3.20 -6.19
CA PRO A 99 4.25 -3.18 -7.43
C PRO A 99 5.69 -2.72 -7.18
N MET A 100 6.66 -3.42 -7.77
CA MET A 100 8.10 -3.12 -7.74
C MET A 100 8.87 -3.59 -6.49
N VAL A 101 8.24 -3.77 -5.35
CA VAL A 101 8.88 -4.44 -4.20
C VAL A 101 9.15 -5.91 -4.52
N ASN A 102 8.40 -6.50 -5.46
CA ASN A 102 8.57 -7.87 -5.94
C ASN A 102 10.03 -8.20 -6.34
N VAL A 103 10.74 -7.25 -6.93
CA VAL A 103 12.15 -7.45 -7.35
C VAL A 103 13.04 -7.78 -6.17
N LEU A 104 12.81 -7.12 -5.03
CA LEU A 104 13.61 -7.29 -3.82
C LEU A 104 13.31 -8.63 -3.16
N PHE A 105 12.07 -9.10 -3.27
CA PHE A 105 11.57 -10.25 -2.51
C PHE A 105 11.57 -11.59 -3.25
N THR A 106 11.91 -11.62 -4.54
CA THR A 106 12.01 -12.90 -5.29
C THR A 106 12.95 -13.90 -4.63
N GLY A 107 14.09 -13.44 -4.11
CA GLY A 107 15.03 -14.27 -3.37
C GLY A 107 14.45 -14.78 -2.05
N VAL A 108 13.74 -13.93 -1.33
CA VAL A 108 13.05 -14.28 -0.06
C VAL A 108 11.98 -15.33 -0.33
N LEU A 109 11.15 -15.13 -1.37
CA LEU A 109 10.13 -16.09 -1.80
C LEU A 109 10.74 -17.46 -2.10
N LYS A 110 11.84 -17.49 -2.89
CA LYS A 110 12.55 -18.72 -3.20
C LYS A 110 13.04 -19.42 -1.92
N ARG A 111 13.70 -18.67 -1.03
CA ARG A 111 14.26 -19.22 0.21
C ARG A 111 13.17 -19.72 1.15
N PHE A 112 12.06 -19.01 1.23
CA PHE A 112 10.90 -19.43 2.02
C PHE A 112 10.32 -20.74 1.48
N ARG A 113 10.12 -20.87 0.18
CA ARG A 113 9.62 -22.10 -0.45
C ARG A 113 10.58 -23.31 -0.28
N GLU A 114 11.88 -23.08 -0.29
CA GLU A 114 12.86 -24.13 -0.04
C GLU A 114 12.78 -24.69 1.38
N ARG A 115 12.57 -23.82 2.39
CA ARG A 115 12.50 -24.19 3.81
C ARG A 115 11.12 -24.68 4.26
N HIS A 116 10.06 -24.15 3.65
CA HIS A 116 8.67 -24.38 4.06
C HIS A 116 7.81 -24.83 2.87
N LYS A 117 8.08 -26.03 2.38
CA LYS A 117 7.46 -26.59 1.16
C LYS A 117 5.96 -26.81 1.30
N ASP A 118 5.49 -27.06 2.51
CA ASP A 118 4.10 -27.38 2.81
C ASP A 118 3.24 -26.13 3.15
N ILE A 119 3.84 -24.94 3.12
CA ILE A 119 3.11 -23.68 3.27
C ILE A 119 2.76 -23.12 1.90
N GLU A 120 1.47 -22.92 1.65
CA GLU A 120 0.99 -22.21 0.48
C GLU A 120 1.25 -20.71 0.61
N LEU A 121 1.85 -20.09 -0.42
CA LEU A 121 2.01 -18.65 -0.51
C LEU A 121 0.88 -18.08 -1.37
N VAL A 122 0.07 -17.20 -0.79
CA VAL A 122 -0.94 -16.42 -1.50
C VAL A 122 -0.46 -14.98 -1.55
N LEU A 123 -0.13 -14.52 -2.76
CA LEU A 123 0.36 -13.16 -2.98
C LEU A 123 -0.80 -12.29 -3.47
N SER A 124 -0.97 -11.13 -2.83
CA SER A 124 -1.94 -10.10 -3.22
C SER A 124 -1.19 -8.84 -3.63
N GLU A 125 -1.50 -8.32 -4.80
CA GLU A 125 -0.89 -7.11 -5.33
C GLU A 125 -1.80 -5.91 -5.09
N GLY A 126 -1.20 -4.78 -4.73
CA GLY A 126 -1.91 -3.53 -4.48
C GLY A 126 -0.98 -2.39 -4.12
N THR A 127 -1.48 -1.18 -4.03
CA THR A 127 -0.71 -0.06 -3.49
C THR A 127 -0.37 -0.30 -2.01
N GLY A 128 0.68 0.35 -1.48
CA GLY A 128 1.02 0.23 -0.06
C GLY A 128 -0.17 0.52 0.86
N GLN A 129 -1.00 1.53 0.51
CA GLN A 129 -2.20 1.87 1.29
C GLN A 129 -3.29 0.79 1.25
N GLU A 130 -3.51 0.17 0.08
CA GLU A 130 -4.46 -0.94 -0.04
C GLU A 130 -3.98 -2.13 0.80
N ILE A 131 -2.69 -2.47 0.71
CA ILE A 131 -2.08 -3.54 1.50
C ILE A 131 -2.18 -3.24 3.00
N GLU A 132 -1.89 -2.02 3.45
CA GLU A 132 -2.03 -1.62 4.84
C GLU A 132 -3.46 -1.83 5.36
N ARG A 133 -4.48 -1.45 4.56
CA ARG A 133 -5.90 -1.68 4.91
C ARG A 133 -6.25 -3.16 4.96
N GLU A 134 -5.79 -3.95 3.99
CA GLU A 134 -6.05 -5.40 3.94
C GLU A 134 -5.37 -6.12 5.12
N VAL A 135 -4.18 -5.67 5.53
CA VAL A 135 -3.50 -6.15 6.74
C VAL A 135 -4.26 -5.74 7.99
N ALA A 136 -4.67 -4.47 8.11
CA ALA A 136 -5.46 -3.98 9.24
C ALA A 136 -6.82 -4.70 9.35
N ALA A 137 -7.42 -5.05 8.23
CA ALA A 137 -8.66 -5.84 8.15
C ALA A 137 -8.44 -7.34 8.40
N GLY A 138 -7.19 -7.82 8.52
CA GLY A 138 -6.86 -9.23 8.73
C GLY A 138 -7.08 -10.14 7.52
N HIS A 139 -7.23 -9.56 6.35
CA HIS A 139 -7.31 -10.32 5.08
C HIS A 139 -5.93 -10.81 4.63
N LEU A 140 -4.88 -10.09 5.00
CA LEU A 140 -3.49 -10.46 4.81
C LEU A 140 -2.82 -10.73 6.15
N ASP A 141 -1.92 -11.71 6.20
CA ASP A 141 -1.16 -12.05 7.39
C ASP A 141 -0.01 -11.06 7.61
N ILE A 142 0.59 -10.60 6.50
CA ILE A 142 1.68 -9.62 6.48
C ILE A 142 1.63 -8.87 5.16
N GLY A 143 2.05 -7.61 5.18
CA GLY A 143 2.19 -6.79 3.99
C GLY A 143 3.59 -6.22 3.84
N LEU A 144 3.89 -5.76 2.65
CA LEU A 144 4.99 -4.84 2.38
C LEU A 144 4.41 -3.47 2.10
N SER A 145 4.96 -2.45 2.70
CA SER A 145 4.57 -1.06 2.45
C SER A 145 5.79 -0.14 2.44
N VAL A 146 5.56 1.12 2.12
CA VAL A 146 6.58 2.17 2.11
C VAL A 146 6.29 3.14 3.25
N LEU A 147 7.28 3.33 4.12
CA LEU A 147 7.16 4.20 5.29
C LEU A 147 7.02 5.70 4.90
N PRO A 148 6.29 6.47 5.71
CA PRO A 148 5.52 6.07 6.89
C PRO A 148 4.21 5.38 6.50
N THR A 149 3.77 4.43 7.32
CA THR A 149 2.45 3.80 7.22
C THR A 149 1.34 4.79 7.60
N ASP A 150 0.09 4.43 7.29
CA ASP A 150 -1.07 5.21 7.75
C ASP A 150 -1.20 5.11 9.29
N PRO A 151 -1.05 6.24 10.02
CA PRO A 151 -1.10 6.22 11.49
C PRO A 151 -2.48 5.86 12.06
N MET A 152 -3.54 5.89 11.24
CA MET A 152 -4.90 5.53 11.65
C MET A 152 -5.13 4.02 11.70
N LEU A 153 -4.24 3.22 11.13
CA LEU A 153 -4.43 1.77 11.00
C LEU A 153 -3.78 0.94 12.11
N ASP A 154 -3.07 1.57 13.06
CA ASP A 154 -2.37 0.92 14.20
C ASP A 154 -1.58 -0.34 13.79
N LEU A 155 -0.78 -0.20 12.72
CA LEU A 155 0.05 -1.28 12.21
C LEU A 155 1.42 -1.29 12.87
N ARG A 156 1.90 -2.49 13.16
CA ARG A 156 3.34 -2.72 13.46
C ARG A 156 4.12 -2.70 12.16
N SER A 157 5.34 -2.20 12.21
CA SER A 157 6.22 -2.19 11.04
C SER A 157 7.66 -2.53 11.39
N GLN A 158 8.36 -3.14 10.43
CA GLN A 158 9.79 -3.44 10.50
C GLN A 158 10.42 -3.09 9.15
N GLY A 159 11.36 -2.14 9.17
CA GLY A 159 12.09 -1.74 7.96
C GLY A 159 12.97 -2.87 7.44
N VAL A 160 12.98 -3.10 6.13
CA VAL A 160 13.76 -4.16 5.47
C VAL A 160 14.68 -3.63 4.38
N ALA A 161 14.38 -2.48 3.80
CA ALA A 161 15.19 -1.88 2.76
C ALA A 161 15.05 -0.37 2.74
N ARG A 162 16.16 0.33 2.50
CA ARG A 162 16.21 1.78 2.40
C ARG A 162 17.10 2.19 1.24
N TYR A 163 16.49 2.76 0.22
CA TYR A 163 17.19 3.15 -1.01
C TYR A 163 17.07 4.64 -1.26
N PRO A 164 18.16 5.30 -1.68
CA PRO A 164 18.09 6.69 -2.08
C PRO A 164 17.25 6.84 -3.36
N VAL A 165 16.64 8.01 -3.50
CA VAL A 165 15.91 8.40 -4.70
C VAL A 165 16.84 9.14 -5.65
N TRP A 166 16.75 8.77 -6.92
CA TRP A 166 17.51 9.34 -8.02
C TRP A 166 16.60 10.12 -8.97
N VAL A 167 17.17 11.13 -9.59
CA VAL A 167 16.55 11.84 -10.70
C VAL A 167 16.96 11.14 -11.98
N VAL A 168 15.98 10.68 -12.75
CA VAL A 168 16.15 10.03 -14.05
C VAL A 168 15.69 11.00 -15.13
N ALA A 169 16.45 11.12 -16.20
CA ALA A 169 16.19 12.01 -17.33
C ALA A 169 16.79 11.44 -18.61
N ALA A 170 16.46 12.02 -19.74
CA ALA A 170 17.12 11.73 -21.01
C ALA A 170 18.61 12.06 -20.95
N GLU A 171 19.43 11.37 -21.73
CA GLU A 171 20.85 11.67 -21.86
C GLU A 171 21.09 13.13 -22.23
N GLY A 172 22.09 13.75 -21.58
CA GLY A 172 22.46 15.14 -21.83
C GLY A 172 21.58 16.19 -21.13
N THR A 173 20.56 15.76 -20.34
CA THR A 173 19.75 16.70 -19.56
C THR A 173 20.58 17.43 -18.50
N PHE A 174 21.52 16.73 -17.88
CA PHE A 174 22.46 17.29 -16.89
C PHE A 174 23.90 17.16 -17.38
N PRO A 175 24.81 18.09 -16.97
CA PRO A 175 26.24 17.95 -17.27
C PRO A 175 26.79 16.60 -16.78
N LYS A 176 27.61 15.94 -17.61
CA LYS A 176 28.14 14.57 -17.33
C LYS A 176 28.89 14.42 -15.98
N HIS A 177 29.43 15.52 -15.44
CA HIS A 177 30.15 15.53 -14.17
C HIS A 177 29.22 15.64 -12.94
N HIS A 178 27.92 15.89 -13.14
CA HIS A 178 26.97 15.94 -12.03
C HIS A 178 26.59 14.53 -11.61
N THR A 179 27.02 14.15 -10.42
CA THR A 179 26.64 12.89 -9.76
C THR A 179 25.48 13.06 -8.77
N THR A 180 25.23 14.31 -8.35
CA THR A 180 24.17 14.69 -7.41
C THR A 180 23.37 15.87 -7.93
N LEU A 181 22.14 15.99 -7.49
CA LEU A 181 21.24 17.10 -7.85
C LEU A 181 20.45 17.56 -6.62
N PRO A 182 20.64 18.82 -6.16
CA PRO A 182 19.81 19.39 -5.10
C PRO A 182 18.35 19.51 -5.53
N VAL A 183 17.40 19.21 -4.63
CA VAL A 183 15.95 19.30 -4.86
C VAL A 183 15.53 20.65 -5.46
N LYS A 184 16.17 21.75 -5.05
CA LYS A 184 15.87 23.11 -5.56
C LYS A 184 16.00 23.26 -7.07
N VAL A 185 16.86 22.46 -7.73
CA VAL A 185 17.08 22.49 -9.18
C VAL A 185 15.85 22.02 -9.95
N LEU A 186 15.02 21.18 -9.33
CA LEU A 186 13.80 20.66 -9.93
C LEU A 186 12.66 21.69 -10.03
N HIS A 187 12.84 22.88 -9.43
CA HIS A 187 11.83 23.94 -9.51
C HIS A 187 11.52 24.32 -10.94
N ARG A 188 10.22 24.23 -11.33
CA ARG A 188 9.72 24.48 -12.68
C ARG A 188 10.22 23.55 -13.79
N MET A 189 11.05 22.53 -13.46
CA MET A 189 11.41 21.53 -14.47
C MET A 189 10.18 20.69 -14.83
N PRO A 190 10.02 20.31 -16.11
CA PRO A 190 9.05 19.30 -16.50
C PRO A 190 9.30 17.99 -15.74
N MET A 191 8.28 17.45 -15.10
CA MET A 191 8.40 16.23 -14.31
C MET A 191 7.31 15.23 -14.62
N VAL A 192 7.69 13.98 -14.82
CA VAL A 192 6.81 12.83 -14.91
C VAL A 192 6.75 12.20 -13.53
N SER A 193 5.56 11.98 -13.00
CA SER A 193 5.38 11.53 -11.63
C SER A 193 4.54 10.26 -11.55
N LEU A 194 4.80 9.47 -10.51
CA LEU A 194 3.81 8.49 -10.07
C LEU A 194 2.55 9.20 -9.54
N SER A 195 1.43 8.50 -9.55
CA SER A 195 0.18 9.02 -8.99
C SER A 195 0.29 9.26 -7.48
N ASP A 196 -0.60 10.10 -6.94
CA ASP A 196 -0.56 10.59 -5.56
C ASP A 196 -0.87 9.51 -4.52
N GLU A 197 -1.39 8.37 -4.94
CA GLU A 197 -1.66 7.21 -4.07
C GLU A 197 -0.38 6.52 -3.56
N PHE A 198 0.76 6.71 -4.25
CA PHE A 198 2.03 6.13 -3.80
C PHE A 198 2.67 6.92 -2.65
N ALA A 199 3.09 6.22 -1.61
CA ALA A 199 3.76 6.82 -0.46
C ALA A 199 5.02 7.61 -0.85
N LEU A 200 5.79 7.10 -1.81
CA LEU A 200 6.96 7.80 -2.33
C LEU A 200 6.60 9.16 -2.92
N THR A 201 5.51 9.27 -3.67
CA THR A 201 5.06 10.55 -4.25
C THR A 201 4.72 11.57 -3.16
N ARG A 202 4.08 11.12 -2.07
CA ARG A 202 3.79 11.98 -0.91
C ARG A 202 5.07 12.44 -0.22
N ARG A 203 6.04 11.55 -0.04
CA ARG A 203 7.34 11.85 0.57
C ARG A 203 8.17 12.83 -0.27
N ILE A 204 8.18 12.65 -1.59
CA ILE A 204 8.80 13.60 -2.53
C ILE A 204 8.13 14.97 -2.44
N ARG A 205 6.80 15.02 -2.40
CA ARG A 205 6.06 16.29 -2.26
C ARG A 205 6.36 16.98 -0.94
N GLN A 206 6.49 16.23 0.15
CA GLN A 206 6.90 16.77 1.43
C GLN A 206 8.31 17.39 1.32
N ALA A 207 9.29 16.69 0.75
CA ALA A 207 10.63 17.22 0.53
C ALA A 207 10.61 18.51 -0.31
N PHE A 208 9.76 18.60 -1.32
CA PHE A 208 9.58 19.83 -2.11
C PHE A 208 9.02 20.99 -1.26
N SER A 209 8.08 20.71 -0.35
CA SER A 209 7.48 21.74 0.50
C SER A 209 8.44 22.31 1.54
N GLU A 210 9.46 21.56 1.92
CA GLU A 210 10.47 21.95 2.90
C GLU A 210 11.57 22.84 2.29
N VAL A 211 11.75 22.80 0.97
CA VAL A 211 12.80 23.56 0.27
C VAL A 211 12.24 24.83 -0.37
N MET A 212 12.71 25.98 0.12
CA MET A 212 12.26 27.28 -0.36
C MET A 212 13.20 27.82 -1.43
N VAL A 213 12.65 28.23 -2.55
CA VAL A 213 13.35 28.88 -3.67
C VAL A 213 12.87 30.31 -3.88
N ARG A 214 13.71 31.15 -4.46
CA ARG A 214 13.31 32.51 -4.87
C ARG A 214 12.52 32.44 -6.17
N ASP A 215 11.43 33.16 -6.25
CA ASP A 215 10.70 33.37 -7.52
C ASP A 215 11.26 34.62 -8.21
N ASP A 216 12.17 34.40 -9.18
CA ASP A 216 12.81 35.49 -9.93
C ASP A 216 11.87 36.12 -10.98
N LYS A 217 10.65 35.60 -11.16
CA LYS A 217 9.67 36.13 -12.13
C LYS A 217 8.68 37.14 -11.51
N THR A 218 8.74 37.38 -10.20
CA THR A 218 7.90 38.36 -9.54
C THR A 218 8.72 39.60 -9.13
N PRO A 219 8.18 40.81 -9.28
CA PRO A 219 8.87 42.07 -8.89
C PRO A 219 9.23 42.11 -7.39
N THR A 220 8.50 41.36 -6.57
CA THR A 220 8.76 41.18 -5.15
C THR A 220 9.40 39.81 -4.93
N VAL A 221 10.62 39.78 -4.38
CA VAL A 221 11.35 38.53 -4.06
C VAL A 221 10.54 37.73 -3.04
N ARG A 222 9.70 36.85 -3.53
CA ARG A 222 8.91 35.91 -2.70
C ARG A 222 9.60 34.56 -2.65
N LYS A 223 9.78 34.03 -1.46
CA LYS A 223 10.21 32.63 -1.28
C LYS A 223 8.97 31.73 -1.45
N MET A 224 9.12 30.66 -2.23
CA MET A 224 8.06 29.67 -2.44
C MET A 224 8.64 28.25 -2.41
N PRO A 225 7.84 27.22 -2.08
CA PRO A 225 8.29 25.85 -2.12
C PRO A 225 8.75 25.44 -3.52
N VAL A 226 9.63 24.45 -3.60
CA VAL A 226 9.99 23.82 -4.87
C VAL A 226 8.72 23.25 -5.51
N SER A 227 8.49 23.60 -6.75
CA SER A 227 7.31 23.18 -7.52
C SER A 227 7.70 22.83 -8.94
N PRO A 228 7.98 21.55 -9.25
CA PRO A 228 8.15 21.09 -10.63
C PRO A 228 6.85 21.24 -11.44
N THR A 229 6.98 21.33 -12.75
CA THR A 229 5.82 21.32 -13.66
C THR A 229 5.46 19.87 -13.97
N ILE A 230 4.39 19.35 -13.39
CA ILE A 230 3.96 17.98 -13.68
C ILE A 230 3.36 17.93 -15.07
N VAL A 231 4.04 17.24 -16.00
CA VAL A 231 3.62 17.07 -17.39
C VAL A 231 2.89 15.76 -17.65
N ALA A 232 3.12 14.74 -16.84
CA ALA A 232 2.41 13.46 -16.91
C ALA A 232 2.39 12.76 -15.56
N ARG A 233 1.37 11.92 -15.35
CA ARG A 233 1.25 11.01 -14.18
C ARG A 233 0.92 9.61 -14.66
N SER A 234 1.49 8.59 -14.00
CA SER A 234 1.17 7.20 -14.24
C SER A 234 1.16 6.40 -12.95
N LYS A 235 0.39 5.31 -12.92
CA LYS A 235 0.49 4.29 -11.87
C LYS A 235 1.60 3.28 -12.17
N GLN A 236 2.11 3.26 -13.38
CA GLN A 236 3.12 2.31 -13.84
C GLN A 236 4.51 2.97 -13.86
N TRP A 237 5.40 2.41 -13.09
CA TRP A 237 6.77 2.88 -12.95
C TRP A 237 7.56 2.80 -14.25
N ASP A 238 7.37 1.72 -15.01
CA ASP A 238 8.04 1.54 -16.31
C ASP A 238 7.66 2.65 -17.29
N TRP A 239 6.40 3.11 -17.28
CA TRP A 239 5.96 4.27 -18.04
C TRP A 239 6.63 5.56 -17.58
N VAL A 240 6.71 5.78 -16.27
CA VAL A 240 7.37 6.96 -15.70
C VAL A 240 8.85 6.99 -16.12
N ALA A 241 9.53 5.85 -16.02
CA ALA A 241 10.91 5.70 -16.44
C ALA A 241 11.10 5.93 -17.95
N ALA A 242 10.26 5.30 -18.78
CA ALA A 242 10.33 5.44 -20.24
C ALA A 242 10.07 6.88 -20.69
N MET A 243 9.08 7.57 -20.10
CA MET A 243 8.81 8.97 -20.41
C MET A 243 9.97 9.89 -20.02
N ALA A 244 10.63 9.62 -18.90
CA ALA A 244 11.79 10.39 -18.48
C ALA A 244 12.98 10.17 -19.42
N SER A 245 13.26 8.93 -19.83
CA SER A 245 14.31 8.59 -20.81
C SER A 245 14.04 9.18 -22.18
N ALA A 246 12.76 9.31 -22.56
CA ALA A 246 12.34 9.96 -23.81
C ALA A 246 12.40 11.50 -23.76
N GLY A 247 12.78 12.11 -22.63
CA GLY A 247 12.91 13.56 -22.50
C GLY A 247 11.59 14.33 -22.31
N ILE A 248 10.49 13.64 -21.96
CA ILE A 248 9.20 14.28 -21.68
C ILE A 248 9.28 15.12 -20.39
N GLY A 249 10.10 14.69 -19.45
CA GLY A 249 10.37 15.36 -18.20
C GLY A 249 11.31 14.51 -17.34
N VAL A 250 11.73 15.01 -16.18
CA VAL A 250 12.51 14.21 -15.23
C VAL A 250 11.59 13.34 -14.39
N ALA A 251 12.10 12.19 -13.92
CA ALA A 251 11.40 11.32 -12.98
C ALA A 251 12.23 11.12 -11.71
N LEU A 252 11.55 10.83 -10.60
CA LEU A 252 12.18 10.50 -9.32
C LEU A 252 11.92 9.02 -9.02
N LEU A 253 12.99 8.21 -9.07
CA LEU A 253 12.91 6.76 -8.93
C LEU A 253 13.89 6.27 -7.85
N PRO A 254 13.53 5.26 -7.06
CA PRO A 254 14.46 4.62 -6.14
C PRO A 254 15.57 3.87 -6.86
N GLU A 255 16.73 3.78 -6.23
CA GLU A 255 17.94 3.15 -6.77
C GLU A 255 17.73 1.77 -7.43
N PRO A 256 16.95 0.81 -6.87
CA PRO A 256 16.76 -0.51 -7.48
C PRO A 256 16.17 -0.48 -8.89
N PHE A 257 15.56 0.63 -9.28
CA PHE A 257 14.98 0.80 -10.63
C PHE A 257 16.00 1.19 -11.68
N LEU A 258 17.12 1.75 -11.27
CA LEU A 258 18.17 2.18 -12.21
C LEU A 258 18.70 0.98 -13.01
N ASN A 259 18.77 -0.20 -12.38
CA ASN A 259 19.20 -1.43 -13.06
C ASN A 259 18.25 -1.88 -14.19
N ARG A 260 16.99 -1.42 -14.16
CA ARG A 260 15.99 -1.70 -15.19
C ARG A 260 16.00 -0.69 -16.34
N LEU A 261 16.79 0.36 -16.19
CA LEU A 261 16.96 1.39 -17.21
C LEU A 261 18.13 1.11 -18.14
N SER A 262 18.84 -0.01 -17.99
CA SER A 262 20.03 -0.34 -18.78
C SER A 262 19.80 -0.31 -20.30
N ASP A 263 18.57 -0.61 -20.72
CA ASP A 263 18.19 -0.65 -22.13
C ASP A 263 17.60 0.68 -22.64
N LEU A 264 17.49 1.69 -21.77
CA LEU A 264 16.97 3.00 -22.11
C LEU A 264 18.10 4.06 -22.11
N PRO A 265 18.20 4.91 -23.15
CA PRO A 265 19.17 5.99 -23.16
C PRO A 265 18.80 7.03 -22.10
N SER A 266 19.33 6.89 -20.91
CA SER A 266 18.97 7.72 -19.76
C SER A 266 20.19 8.11 -18.93
N GLN A 267 20.07 9.23 -18.24
CA GLN A 267 21.00 9.73 -17.24
C GLN A 267 20.33 9.69 -15.87
N SER A 268 21.07 9.25 -14.86
CA SER A 268 20.59 9.27 -13.47
C SER A 268 21.58 10.02 -12.60
N VAL A 269 21.05 10.86 -11.71
CA VAL A 269 21.81 11.62 -10.72
C VAL A 269 21.14 11.51 -9.35
N LEU A 270 21.94 11.42 -8.28
CA LEU A 270 21.40 11.23 -6.93
C LEU A 270 20.71 12.51 -6.45
N LEU A 271 19.46 12.38 -5.96
CA LEU A 271 18.71 13.50 -5.38
C LEU A 271 19.25 13.84 -3.98
N THR A 272 19.53 15.14 -3.77
CA THR A 272 20.10 15.64 -2.50
C THR A 272 19.42 16.94 -2.06
N GLU A 273 19.69 17.37 -0.84
CA GLU A 273 19.27 18.67 -0.26
C GLU A 273 17.75 18.96 -0.35
N PRO A 274 16.87 18.16 0.34
CA PRO A 274 17.20 17.01 1.17
C PRO A 274 17.32 15.70 0.39
N ALA A 275 18.06 14.74 0.92
CA ALA A 275 18.02 13.38 0.40
C ALA A 275 16.65 12.75 0.70
N VAL A 276 16.07 12.12 -0.31
CA VAL A 276 14.79 11.37 -0.18
C VAL A 276 15.10 9.89 -0.25
N PHE A 277 14.47 9.12 0.63
CA PHE A 277 14.66 7.68 0.67
C PHE A 277 13.34 6.96 0.43
N TRP A 278 13.41 5.86 -0.30
CA TRP A 278 12.37 4.86 -0.43
C TRP A 278 12.60 3.79 0.63
N GLU A 279 11.77 3.80 1.65
CA GLU A 279 11.91 2.96 2.84
C GLU A 279 10.83 1.90 2.82
N VAL A 280 11.23 0.66 2.54
CA VAL A 280 10.33 -0.50 2.48
C VAL A 280 10.31 -1.19 3.83
N ALA A 281 9.12 -1.52 4.30
CA ALA A 281 8.92 -2.21 5.57
C ALA A 281 7.90 -3.34 5.44
N HIS A 282 8.06 -4.37 6.24
CA HIS A 282 6.97 -5.27 6.58
C HIS A 282 5.97 -4.55 7.48
N VAL A 283 4.69 -4.86 7.30
CA VAL A 283 3.60 -4.36 8.13
C VAL A 283 2.67 -5.50 8.52
N TRP A 284 2.20 -5.48 9.75
CA TRP A 284 1.22 -6.45 10.28
C TRP A 284 0.34 -5.82 11.35
N SER A 285 -0.78 -6.46 11.65
CA SER A 285 -1.75 -5.98 12.64
C SER A 285 -1.61 -6.74 13.96
N GLY A 286 -1.69 -6.02 15.07
CA GLY A 286 -1.66 -6.59 16.42
C GLY A 286 -0.30 -7.11 16.86
N ASP A 287 -0.28 -7.80 17.99
CA ASP A 287 0.94 -8.35 18.62
C ASP A 287 1.19 -9.82 18.23
N TYR A 288 0.23 -10.48 17.59
CA TYR A 288 0.33 -11.88 17.20
C TYR A 288 0.65 -12.01 15.72
N LEU A 289 1.65 -12.83 15.43
CA LEU A 289 2.00 -13.26 14.08
C LEU A 289 1.92 -14.79 14.01
N SER A 290 1.40 -15.31 12.90
CA SER A 290 1.44 -16.74 12.62
C SER A 290 2.90 -17.23 12.52
N ARG A 291 3.14 -18.51 12.78
CA ARG A 291 4.48 -19.09 12.62
C ARG A 291 5.02 -18.92 11.20
N ALA A 292 4.16 -18.97 10.20
CA ALA A 292 4.54 -18.74 8.80
C ALA A 292 4.97 -17.29 8.57
N ALA A 293 4.26 -16.31 9.15
CA ALA A 293 4.64 -14.91 9.08
C ALA A 293 5.96 -14.63 9.83
N ILE A 294 6.18 -15.24 11.00
CA ILE A 294 7.45 -15.14 11.73
C ILE A 294 8.59 -15.70 10.88
N ALA A 295 8.44 -16.90 10.33
CA ALA A 295 9.45 -17.51 9.46
C ALA A 295 9.74 -16.65 8.21
N TRP A 296 8.72 -16.01 7.66
CA TRP A 296 8.89 -15.04 6.57
C TRP A 296 9.73 -13.84 6.98
N LEU A 297 9.44 -13.24 8.13
CA LEU A 297 10.22 -12.11 8.67
C LEU A 297 11.68 -12.48 8.93
N GLU A 298 11.92 -13.67 9.51
CA GLU A 298 13.27 -14.17 9.79
C GLU A 298 14.08 -14.35 8.49
N ILE A 299 13.49 -14.98 7.47
CA ILE A 299 14.12 -15.16 6.18
C ILE A 299 14.36 -13.82 5.48
N SER A 300 13.40 -12.90 5.55
CA SER A 300 13.57 -11.54 5.01
C SER A 300 14.73 -10.81 5.68
N LYS A 301 14.82 -10.91 7.01
CA LYS A 301 15.92 -10.34 7.79
C LYS A 301 17.26 -10.94 7.44
N GLU A 302 17.32 -12.28 7.26
CA GLU A 302 18.54 -12.99 6.87
C GLU A 302 19.05 -12.52 5.50
N MET A 303 18.15 -12.26 4.55
CA MET A 303 18.52 -11.99 3.16
C MET A 303 18.66 -10.50 2.82
N LEU A 304 17.87 -9.65 3.43
CA LEU A 304 17.80 -8.23 3.11
C LEU A 304 18.36 -7.33 4.23
N GLY A 305 18.50 -7.87 5.43
CA GLY A 305 18.83 -7.10 6.62
C GLY A 305 17.60 -6.45 7.26
N VAL A 306 17.84 -5.67 8.31
CA VAL A 306 16.87 -4.80 8.99
C VAL A 306 17.59 -3.48 9.29
N TRP A 307 16.88 -2.40 9.22
CA TRP A 307 17.38 -1.07 9.60
C TRP A 307 16.38 -0.35 10.52
#